data_c84cd0988ec45004fc1bcb3754caf206
#
_entry.id   c84cd0988ec45004fc1bcb3754caf206
#
_cell.length_a   1.000
_cell.length_b   1.000
_cell.length_c   1.000
_cell.angle_alpha   90.00
_cell.angle_beta   90.00
_cell.angle_gamma   90.00
#
_symmetry.space_group_name_H-M   'P 1'
#
loop_
_entity.id
_entity.type
_entity.pdbx_description
1 polymer ?
#
loop_
_entity_poly.entity_id
_entity_poly.type
_entity_poly.pdbx_seq_one_letter_code
_entity_poly.pdbx_strand_id
1 'polypeptide(L)'
;MPLQVADLKTLEMYLDGVMNRSEHHAKTVGGIALALLGAVLWKKDDAPVEVRTYDGRPANILWIQISSKRYALAYNHQDECIELRERTQSGDVLHRFTNATPVAEVWQIFENLKPTERA
;
A
#
# COMPACT_ATOMS: atom_id res chain seq x y z
N MET A 1 -27.97 7.68 -4.20
CA MET A 1 -27.27 7.17 -5.39
C MET A 1 -25.97 6.52 -4.98
N PRO A 2 -25.76 5.27 -5.38
CA PRO A 2 -24.45 4.67 -5.10
C PRO A 2 -23.35 5.32 -5.93
N LEU A 3 -22.18 5.45 -5.32
CA LEU A 3 -20.99 5.92 -6.01
C LEU A 3 -20.21 4.74 -6.57
N GLN A 4 -19.64 4.92 -7.75
CA GLN A 4 -18.75 3.92 -8.31
C GLN A 4 -17.31 4.25 -7.91
N VAL A 5 -16.58 3.24 -7.44
CA VAL A 5 -15.19 3.42 -6.99
C VAL A 5 -14.29 2.56 -7.88
N ALA A 6 -13.81 3.16 -8.96
CA ALA A 6 -13.02 2.43 -9.95
C ALA A 6 -11.74 1.84 -9.36
N ASP A 7 -11.11 2.57 -8.45
CA ASP A 7 -9.86 2.14 -7.83
C ASP A 7 -9.99 0.89 -6.96
N LEU A 8 -11.20 0.59 -6.51
CA LEU A 8 -11.39 -0.58 -5.64
C LEU A 8 -10.96 -1.87 -6.35
N LYS A 9 -11.26 -1.99 -7.64
CA LYS A 9 -10.85 -3.16 -8.41
C LYS A 9 -9.33 -3.29 -8.48
N THR A 10 -8.63 -2.18 -8.68
CA THR A 10 -7.17 -2.17 -8.71
C THR A 10 -6.59 -2.59 -7.37
N LEU A 11 -7.18 -2.12 -6.27
CA LEU A 11 -6.74 -2.51 -4.93
C LEU A 11 -6.99 -4.00 -4.66
N GLU A 12 -8.13 -4.53 -5.12
CA GLU A 12 -8.42 -5.96 -5.00
C GLU A 12 -7.36 -6.79 -5.73
N MET A 13 -6.99 -6.38 -6.94
CA MET A 13 -5.97 -7.07 -7.72
C MET A 13 -4.63 -7.08 -7.00
N TYR A 14 -4.25 -5.94 -6.41
CA TYR A 14 -3.02 -5.84 -5.65
C TYR A 14 -3.06 -6.75 -4.43
N LEU A 15 -4.17 -6.71 -3.69
CA LEU A 15 -4.34 -7.54 -2.50
C LEU A 15 -4.26 -9.04 -2.85
N ASP A 16 -4.94 -9.44 -3.92
CA ASP A 16 -4.89 -10.84 -4.36
C ASP A 16 -3.45 -11.27 -4.66
N GLY A 17 -2.69 -10.42 -5.32
CA GLY A 17 -1.29 -10.71 -5.61
C GLY A 17 -0.46 -10.88 -4.35
N VAL A 18 -0.63 -10.00 -3.38
CA VAL A 18 0.09 -10.06 -2.10
C VAL A 18 -0.33 -11.30 -1.32
N MET A 19 -1.62 -11.59 -1.24
CA MET A 19 -2.12 -12.74 -0.47
C MET A 19 -1.68 -14.07 -1.09
N ASN A 20 -1.69 -14.18 -2.42
CA ASN A 20 -1.18 -15.37 -3.09
C ASN A 20 0.30 -15.59 -2.78
N ARG A 21 1.09 -14.53 -2.77
CA ARG A 21 2.51 -14.63 -2.46
C ARG A 21 2.77 -14.91 -1.00
N SER A 22 1.92 -14.40 -0.09
CA SER A 22 2.10 -14.63 1.33
C SER A 22 1.91 -16.09 1.70
N GLU A 23 1.13 -16.86 0.93
CA GLU A 23 1.02 -18.31 1.14
C GLU A 23 2.32 -19.03 0.82
N HIS A 24 3.10 -18.52 -0.11
CA HIS A 24 4.32 -19.17 -0.59
C HIS A 24 5.59 -18.54 -0.04
N HIS A 25 5.68 -17.20 -0.02
CA HIS A 25 6.94 -16.52 0.26
C HIS A 25 6.82 -15.37 1.24
N ALA A 26 5.63 -14.85 1.48
CA ALA A 26 5.46 -13.61 2.24
C ALA A 26 4.48 -13.76 3.40
N LYS A 27 4.58 -14.83 4.15
CA LYS A 27 3.70 -15.09 5.31
C LYS A 27 3.80 -14.01 6.38
N THR A 28 4.86 -13.23 6.38
CA THR A 28 5.10 -12.19 7.38
C THR A 28 4.36 -10.89 7.10
N VAL A 29 3.70 -10.76 5.95
CA VAL A 29 3.08 -9.48 5.55
C VAL A 29 1.60 -9.57 5.19
N GLY A 30 0.98 -10.76 5.24
CA GLY A 30 -0.43 -10.90 4.86
C GLY A 30 -1.35 -10.02 5.67
N GLY A 31 -1.21 -10.05 6.99
CA GLY A 31 -2.04 -9.23 7.89
C GLY A 31 -1.81 -7.74 7.72
N ILE A 32 -0.54 -7.32 7.65
CA ILE A 32 -0.23 -5.89 7.52
C ILE A 32 -0.68 -5.35 6.15
N ALA A 33 -0.68 -6.18 5.11
CA ALA A 33 -1.16 -5.75 3.80
C ALA A 33 -2.62 -5.30 3.86
N LEU A 34 -3.46 -6.00 4.62
CA LEU A 34 -4.85 -5.59 4.81
C LEU A 34 -4.96 -4.22 5.47
N ALA A 35 -4.15 -3.98 6.51
CA ALA A 35 -4.16 -2.70 7.21
C ALA A 35 -3.65 -1.57 6.30
N LEU A 36 -2.61 -1.83 5.51
CA LEU A 36 -2.05 -0.84 4.59
C LEU A 36 -3.05 -0.46 3.51
N LEU A 37 -3.79 -1.42 2.96
CA LEU A 37 -4.80 -1.11 1.95
C LEU A 37 -5.91 -0.24 2.53
N GLY A 38 -6.33 -0.50 3.76
CA GLY A 38 -7.28 0.36 4.46
C GLY A 38 -6.75 1.78 4.63
N ALA A 39 -5.49 1.91 5.03
CA ALA A 39 -4.84 3.22 5.20
C ALA A 39 -4.74 3.97 3.87
N VAL A 40 -4.42 3.26 2.79
CA VAL A 40 -4.36 3.85 1.45
C VAL A 40 -5.73 4.42 1.06
N LEU A 41 -6.79 3.63 1.22
CA LEU A 41 -8.15 4.09 0.91
C LEU A 41 -8.52 5.32 1.72
N TRP A 42 -8.09 5.35 2.98
CA TRP A 42 -8.41 6.46 3.88
C TRP A 42 -7.72 7.76 3.48
N LYS A 43 -6.48 7.68 3.03
CA LYS A 43 -5.64 8.89 2.87
C LYS A 43 -5.29 9.25 1.44
N LYS A 44 -5.48 8.36 0.47
CA LYS A 44 -5.08 8.66 -0.91
C LYS A 44 -5.87 9.84 -1.47
N ASP A 45 -5.22 10.58 -2.37
CA ASP A 45 -5.89 11.62 -3.16
C ASP A 45 -6.85 10.98 -4.16
N ASP A 46 -7.62 11.81 -4.87
CA ASP A 46 -8.56 11.31 -5.88
C ASP A 46 -7.88 10.67 -7.09
N ALA A 47 -6.58 10.87 -7.24
CA ALA A 47 -5.83 10.27 -8.33
C ALA A 47 -5.91 8.73 -8.28
N PRO A 48 -5.98 8.06 -9.44
CA PRO A 48 -6.05 6.60 -9.46
C PRO A 48 -4.81 5.95 -8.84
N VAL A 49 -5.05 4.81 -8.20
CA VAL A 49 -3.96 3.94 -7.73
C VAL A 49 -3.40 3.22 -8.95
N GLU A 50 -2.07 3.10 -9.01
CA GLU A 50 -1.41 2.38 -10.08
C GLU A 50 -0.69 1.17 -9.53
N VAL A 51 -0.72 0.05 -10.27
CA VAL A 51 0.05 -1.13 -9.90
C VAL A 51 0.93 -1.52 -11.07
N ARG A 52 2.11 -2.07 -10.74
CA ARG A 52 2.95 -2.64 -11.78
C ARG A 52 2.33 -3.94 -12.25
N THR A 53 2.33 -4.16 -13.57
CA THR A 53 1.94 -5.44 -14.13
C THR A 53 3.16 -6.16 -14.70
N TYR A 54 3.12 -7.49 -14.59
CA TYR A 54 4.15 -8.34 -15.13
C TYR A 54 3.46 -9.55 -15.73
N ASP A 55 3.56 -9.75 -17.05
CA ASP A 55 2.82 -10.78 -17.78
C ASP A 55 1.31 -10.71 -17.50
N GLY A 56 0.75 -9.52 -17.48
CA GLY A 56 -0.67 -9.32 -17.24
C GLY A 56 -1.12 -9.52 -15.80
N ARG A 57 -0.19 -9.72 -14.87
CA ARG A 57 -0.50 -9.93 -13.44
C ARG A 57 0.02 -8.75 -12.61
N PRO A 58 -0.68 -8.41 -11.51
CA PRO A 58 -0.14 -7.40 -10.60
C PRO A 58 1.19 -7.86 -10.00
N ALA A 59 2.16 -6.98 -9.99
CA ALA A 59 3.44 -7.23 -9.33
C ALA A 59 3.42 -6.65 -7.92
N ASN A 60 4.59 -6.62 -7.27
CA ASN A 60 4.71 -6.28 -5.85
C ASN A 60 4.72 -4.80 -5.56
N ILE A 61 4.38 -3.96 -6.52
CA ILE A 61 4.53 -2.50 -6.37
C ILE A 61 3.22 -1.82 -6.65
N LEU A 62 2.82 -0.95 -5.71
CA LEU A 62 1.63 -0.11 -5.80
C LEU A 62 2.07 1.34 -5.66
N TRP A 63 1.63 2.21 -6.58
CA TRP A 63 1.88 3.65 -6.48
C TRP A 63 0.61 4.37 -6.10
N ILE A 64 0.74 5.30 -5.16
CA ILE A 64 -0.37 6.10 -4.65
C ILE A 64 0.06 7.56 -4.56
N GLN A 65 -0.94 8.45 -4.55
CA GLN A 65 -0.71 9.85 -4.25
C GLN A 65 -1.40 10.22 -2.94
N ILE A 66 -0.67 10.91 -2.08
CA ILE A 66 -1.20 11.43 -0.81
C ILE A 66 -0.67 12.85 -0.66
N SER A 67 -1.58 13.83 -0.48
CA SER A 67 -1.24 15.25 -0.37
C SER A 67 -0.37 15.72 -1.54
N SER A 68 -0.73 15.30 -2.74
CA SER A 68 -0.06 15.64 -4.00
C SER A 68 1.34 15.07 -4.15
N LYS A 69 1.76 14.18 -3.25
CA LYS A 69 3.04 13.48 -3.33
C LYS A 69 2.82 12.04 -3.74
N ARG A 70 3.72 11.52 -4.56
CA ARG A 70 3.67 10.13 -4.99
C ARG A 70 4.51 9.25 -4.07
N TYR A 71 3.96 8.09 -3.73
CA TYR A 71 4.62 7.08 -2.90
C TYR A 71 4.50 5.73 -3.55
N ALA A 72 5.45 4.85 -3.26
CA ALA A 72 5.40 3.46 -3.68
C ALA A 72 5.36 2.54 -2.47
N LEU A 73 4.46 1.56 -2.50
CA LEU A 73 4.46 0.44 -1.56
C LEU A 73 5.03 -0.75 -2.29
N ALA A 74 6.13 -1.30 -1.83
CA ALA A 74 6.83 -2.38 -2.51
C ALA A 74 7.23 -3.48 -1.53
N TYR A 75 7.04 -4.73 -1.92
CA TYR A 75 7.48 -5.85 -1.11
C TYR A 75 8.97 -6.10 -1.29
N ASN A 76 9.70 -6.17 -0.18
CA ASN A 76 11.11 -6.50 -0.15
C ASN A 76 11.26 -7.99 0.21
N HIS A 77 11.70 -8.79 -0.75
CA HIS A 77 11.85 -10.23 -0.58
C HIS A 77 12.95 -10.62 0.39
N GLN A 78 14.03 -9.84 0.46
CA GLN A 78 15.16 -10.15 1.32
C GLN A 78 14.80 -9.91 2.78
N ASP A 79 14.14 -8.80 3.08
CA ASP A 79 13.78 -8.44 4.45
C ASP A 79 12.36 -8.87 4.82
N GLU A 80 11.64 -9.46 3.89
CA GLU A 80 10.27 -9.97 4.10
C GLU A 80 9.35 -8.92 4.70
N CYS A 81 9.35 -7.72 4.11
CA CYS A 81 8.54 -6.61 4.57
C CYS A 81 7.97 -5.82 3.39
N ILE A 82 6.96 -4.99 3.69
CA ILE A 82 6.46 -4.01 2.72
C ILE A 82 7.11 -2.68 3.05
N GLU A 83 7.71 -2.04 2.05
CA GLU A 83 8.38 -0.75 2.20
C GLU A 83 7.54 0.36 1.61
N LEU A 84 7.38 1.45 2.36
CA LEU A 84 6.84 2.69 1.85
C LEU A 84 8.02 3.54 1.38
N ARG A 85 8.07 3.78 0.08
CA ARG A 85 9.17 4.54 -0.54
C ARG A 85 8.67 5.83 -1.13
N GLU A 86 9.56 6.80 -1.21
CA GLU A 86 9.26 8.09 -1.78
C GLU A 86 9.30 8.01 -3.30
N ARG A 87 8.22 8.38 -3.97
CA ARG A 87 8.05 8.46 -5.43
C ARG A 87 8.07 7.15 -6.19
N THR A 88 9.13 6.34 -6.06
CA THR A 88 9.31 5.12 -6.86
C THR A 88 9.89 4.01 -6.01
N GLN A 89 9.95 2.81 -6.60
CA GLN A 89 10.53 1.66 -5.91
C GLN A 89 12.03 1.82 -5.63
N SER A 90 12.70 2.80 -6.24
CA SER A 90 14.11 3.09 -5.96
C SER A 90 14.30 4.36 -5.13
N GLY A 91 13.21 4.95 -4.66
CA GLY A 91 13.28 6.10 -3.76
C GLY A 91 13.69 5.70 -2.35
N ASP A 92 13.86 6.71 -1.49
CA ASP A 92 14.22 6.46 -0.08
C ASP A 92 13.12 5.67 0.63
N VAL A 93 13.54 4.71 1.45
CA VAL A 93 12.60 3.96 2.29
C VAL A 93 12.20 4.84 3.46
N LEU A 94 10.90 5.16 3.53
CA LEU A 94 10.36 5.96 4.62
C LEU A 94 9.98 5.10 5.82
N HIS A 95 9.39 3.94 5.57
CA HIS A 95 8.96 3.01 6.61
C HIS A 95 8.98 1.59 6.09
N ARG A 96 9.12 0.63 7.02
CA ARG A 96 9.00 -0.80 6.74
C ARG A 96 7.91 -1.39 7.60
N PHE A 97 7.09 -2.25 6.99
CA PHE A 97 5.93 -2.85 7.65
C PHE A 97 5.99 -4.37 7.58
N THR A 98 5.68 -5.02 8.70
CA THR A 98 5.50 -6.47 8.78
C THR A 98 4.23 -6.75 9.56
N ASN A 99 3.85 -8.02 9.70
CA ASN A 99 2.71 -8.39 10.56
C ASN A 99 2.94 -7.99 12.03
N ALA A 100 4.18 -7.78 12.43
CA ALA A 100 4.51 -7.33 13.78
C ALA A 100 4.32 -5.82 13.97
N THR A 101 4.16 -5.06 12.89
CA THR A 101 3.93 -3.62 12.98
C THR A 101 2.55 -3.35 13.58
N PRO A 102 2.45 -2.61 14.70
CA PRO A 102 1.14 -2.33 15.29
C PRO A 102 0.27 -1.49 14.36
N VAL A 103 -1.02 -1.76 14.35
CA VAL A 103 -1.98 -0.99 13.55
C VAL A 103 -1.95 0.48 13.93
N ALA A 104 -1.74 0.80 15.21
CA ALA A 104 -1.63 2.18 15.67
C ALA A 104 -0.46 2.92 14.99
N GLU A 105 0.63 2.21 14.70
CA GLU A 105 1.76 2.80 14.00
C GLU A 105 1.41 3.09 12.54
N VAL A 106 0.69 2.19 11.88
CA VAL A 106 0.20 2.42 10.50
C VAL A 106 -0.68 3.68 10.48
N TRP A 107 -1.59 3.79 11.42
CA TRP A 107 -2.46 4.96 11.55
C TRP A 107 -1.63 6.23 11.67
N GLN A 108 -0.66 6.24 12.59
CA GLN A 108 0.16 7.43 12.84
C GLN A 108 0.97 7.83 11.60
N ILE A 109 1.55 6.86 10.91
CA ILE A 109 2.34 7.13 9.72
C ILE A 109 1.49 7.78 8.63
N PHE A 110 0.32 7.22 8.33
CA PHE A 110 -0.55 7.76 7.28
C PHE A 110 -1.18 9.09 7.71
N GLU A 111 -1.48 9.26 9.00
CA GLU A 111 -1.95 10.55 9.51
C GLU A 111 -0.89 11.64 9.32
N ASN A 112 0.39 11.31 9.46
CA ASN A 112 1.47 12.26 9.20
C ASN A 112 1.61 12.60 7.72
N LEU A 113 1.29 11.66 6.82
CA LEU A 113 1.33 11.94 5.38
C LEU A 113 0.21 12.89 4.96
N LYS A 114 -0.96 12.76 5.57
CA LYS A 114 -2.10 13.63 5.29
C LYS A 114 -2.91 13.82 6.56
N PRO A 115 -2.60 14.85 7.35
CA PRO A 115 -3.31 15.08 8.61
C PRO A 115 -4.81 15.26 8.39
N THR A 116 -5.60 14.66 9.28
CA THR A 116 -7.04 14.81 9.28
C THR A 116 -7.39 16.25 9.63
N GLU A 117 -8.20 16.89 8.80
CA GLU A 117 -8.70 18.23 9.11
C GLU A 117 -9.67 18.14 10.28
N ARG A 118 -9.48 19.01 11.25
CA ARG A 118 -10.38 19.11 12.39
C ARG A 118 -11.03 20.48 12.39
N ALA A 119 -12.35 20.45 12.39
CA ALA A 119 -13.10 21.70 12.46
C ALA A 119 -12.95 22.34 13.83
#